data_05e070bce46ddc61af2d3d0c1df24156
#
_entry.id   05e070bce46ddc61af2d3d0c1df24156
#
_cell.length_a   1.000
_cell.length_b   1.000
_cell.length_c   1.000
_cell.angle_alpha   90.00
_cell.angle_beta   90.00
_cell.angle_gamma   90.00
#
_symmetry.space_group_name_H-M   'P 1'
#
loop_
_entity.id
_entity.type
_entity.pdbx_description
1 polymer ?
#
loop_
_entity_poly.entity_id
_entity_poly.type
_entity_poly.pdbx_seq_one_letter_code
_entity_poly.pdbx_strand_id
1 'polypeptide(L)'
;LMKICDIDISQFNNQSNRYTTLKRSKLIEFFLKNIPSQKIFFNSDLIDINNQAKISLKFRNKESEEFDYIVAADGVFSKTKQILFKKEGLPKYFNSIALRGKIRDFENSDISLYLGPNFHFVIYPINQNKEFNFISIIRKKLIEEEMSNRDLFNDNTFIENLLNQISSKSKFNLDEKVEEIKCFPIFVSKKFQIPTLKNIFLTGDAFYSFPPSFAQGASQSIEAANDLFNDLENNSSNYYKKRILKTKQIDSRSTLNHFAFHLSIH
;
A
#
# COMPACT_ATOMS: atom_id res chain seq x y z
N LEU A 1 -10.75 17.41 21.57
CA LEU A 1 -11.17 16.28 20.72
C LEU A 1 -12.55 15.83 21.15
N MET A 2 -13.48 15.75 20.19
CA MET A 2 -14.82 15.22 20.43
C MET A 2 -14.83 13.75 20.03
N LYS A 3 -15.29 12.86 20.92
CA LYS A 3 -15.51 11.46 20.58
C LYS A 3 -16.76 11.33 19.72
N ILE A 4 -16.65 10.73 18.56
CA ILE A 4 -17.76 10.58 17.61
C ILE A 4 -18.50 9.27 17.87
N CYS A 5 -17.78 8.15 17.96
CA CYS A 5 -18.36 6.83 18.24
C CYS A 5 -17.31 5.84 18.74
N ASP A 6 -17.79 4.77 19.35
CA ASP A 6 -17.07 3.51 19.51
C ASP A 6 -17.71 2.45 18.62
N ILE A 7 -16.88 1.62 18.02
CA ILE A 7 -17.34 0.50 17.19
C ILE A 7 -16.79 -0.77 17.81
N ASP A 8 -17.67 -1.60 18.37
CA ASP A 8 -17.28 -2.94 18.82
C ASP A 8 -17.16 -3.87 17.62
N ILE A 9 -15.94 -4.37 17.41
CA ILE A 9 -15.64 -5.33 16.33
C ILE A 9 -15.56 -6.78 16.81
N SER A 10 -15.85 -7.07 18.08
CA SER A 10 -15.73 -8.42 18.67
C SER A 10 -16.56 -9.45 17.92
N GLN A 11 -17.76 -9.10 17.48
CA GLN A 11 -18.64 -9.97 16.68
C GLN A 11 -18.06 -10.33 15.30
N PHE A 12 -17.16 -9.51 14.76
CA PHE A 12 -16.48 -9.73 13.47
C PHE A 12 -15.11 -10.35 13.66
N ASN A 13 -14.60 -10.42 14.90
CA ASN A 13 -13.27 -10.91 15.24
C ASN A 13 -13.33 -12.29 15.93
N ASN A 14 -13.75 -13.29 15.20
CA ASN A 14 -13.89 -14.66 15.68
C ASN A 14 -12.73 -15.55 15.24
N GLN A 15 -12.76 -16.84 15.61
CA GLN A 15 -11.67 -17.78 15.30
C GLN A 15 -11.37 -17.94 13.81
N SER A 16 -12.37 -17.82 12.95
CA SER A 16 -12.21 -17.95 11.49
C SER A 16 -11.86 -16.64 10.80
N ASN A 17 -12.18 -15.48 11.41
CA ASN A 17 -11.99 -14.15 10.82
C ASN A 17 -11.34 -13.21 11.82
N ARG A 18 -10.06 -13.46 12.14
CA ARG A 18 -9.33 -12.62 13.09
C ARG A 18 -8.84 -11.32 12.45
N TYR A 19 -9.18 -10.21 13.05
CA TYR A 19 -8.50 -8.94 12.80
C TYR A 19 -7.14 -8.97 13.51
N THR A 20 -6.07 -8.76 12.75
CA THR A 20 -4.70 -8.85 13.29
C THR A 20 -3.90 -7.63 12.88
N THR A 21 -3.31 -6.96 13.87
CA THR A 21 -2.28 -5.93 13.65
C THR A 21 -0.91 -6.56 13.83
N LEU A 22 0.01 -6.31 12.90
CA LEU A 22 1.38 -6.84 12.98
C LEU A 22 2.38 -5.92 12.29
N LYS A 23 3.65 -6.04 12.66
CA LYS A 23 4.73 -5.37 11.94
C LYS A 23 4.89 -5.97 10.54
N ARG A 24 5.01 -5.11 9.52
CA ARG A 24 5.27 -5.54 8.14
C ARG A 24 6.49 -6.46 8.03
N SER A 25 7.57 -6.17 8.79
CA SER A 25 8.77 -7.01 8.81
C SER A 25 8.48 -8.45 9.25
N LYS A 26 7.61 -8.63 10.26
CA LYS A 26 7.22 -9.97 10.73
C LYS A 26 6.45 -10.77 9.68
N LEU A 27 5.58 -10.11 8.91
CA LEU A 27 4.89 -10.75 7.79
C LEU A 27 5.89 -11.16 6.68
N ILE A 28 6.85 -10.30 6.36
CA ILE A 28 7.89 -10.60 5.38
C ILE A 28 8.78 -11.76 5.87
N GLU A 29 9.22 -11.74 7.13
CA GLU A 29 9.99 -12.84 7.73
C GLU A 29 9.23 -14.17 7.65
N PHE A 30 7.92 -14.14 7.92
CA PHE A 30 7.08 -15.33 7.81
C PHE A 30 7.07 -15.89 6.38
N PHE A 31 6.88 -15.05 5.37
CA PHE A 31 6.90 -15.50 3.98
C PHE A 31 8.29 -16.02 3.57
N LEU A 32 9.36 -15.30 3.92
CA LEU A 32 10.73 -15.71 3.57
C LEU A 32 11.12 -17.07 4.17
N LYS A 33 10.66 -17.37 5.40
CA LYS A 33 10.90 -18.68 6.02
C LYS A 33 10.23 -19.85 5.28
N ASN A 34 9.18 -19.58 4.53
CA ASN A 34 8.42 -20.58 3.79
C ASN A 34 8.84 -20.69 2.31
N ILE A 35 9.83 -19.93 1.87
CA ILE A 35 10.36 -19.98 0.52
C ILE A 35 11.81 -20.49 0.58
N PRO A 36 12.17 -21.56 -0.17
CA PRO A 36 13.54 -22.04 -0.22
C PRO A 36 14.49 -20.92 -0.67
N SER A 37 15.58 -20.70 0.07
CA SER A 37 16.50 -19.57 -0.16
C SER A 37 17.10 -19.55 -1.57
N GLN A 38 17.34 -20.71 -2.16
CA GLN A 38 17.86 -20.87 -3.54
C GLN A 38 16.86 -20.39 -4.61
N LYS A 39 15.61 -20.13 -4.26
CA LYS A 39 14.57 -19.58 -5.14
C LYS A 39 14.39 -18.06 -4.98
N ILE A 40 15.18 -17.42 -4.13
CA ILE A 40 15.11 -15.98 -3.89
C ILE A 40 16.36 -15.32 -4.46
N PHE A 41 16.17 -14.47 -5.44
CA PHE A 41 17.23 -13.74 -6.12
C PHE A 41 17.14 -12.26 -5.81
N PHE A 42 17.98 -11.78 -4.92
CA PHE A 42 18.12 -10.36 -4.62
C PHE A 42 18.92 -9.62 -5.70
N ASN A 43 18.85 -8.29 -5.71
CA ASN A 43 19.58 -7.43 -6.66
C ASN A 43 19.30 -7.78 -8.13
N SER A 44 18.07 -8.18 -8.43
CA SER A 44 17.63 -8.59 -9.76
C SER A 44 16.71 -7.52 -10.35
N ASP A 45 17.27 -6.35 -10.68
CA ASP A 45 16.53 -5.23 -11.27
C ASP A 45 16.11 -5.56 -12.70
N LEU A 46 14.82 -5.71 -12.92
CA LEU A 46 14.25 -5.91 -14.25
C LEU A 46 14.42 -4.64 -15.09
N ILE A 47 14.98 -4.77 -16.29
CA ILE A 47 15.11 -3.66 -17.24
C ILE A 47 14.28 -3.82 -18.49
N ASP A 48 14.05 -5.06 -18.96
CA ASP A 48 13.25 -5.31 -20.17
C ASP A 48 12.58 -6.68 -20.14
N ILE A 49 11.53 -6.81 -20.95
CA ILE A 49 10.77 -8.05 -21.17
C ILE A 49 10.68 -8.28 -22.67
N ASN A 50 11.26 -9.36 -23.15
CA ASN A 50 11.14 -9.80 -24.52
C ASN A 50 10.18 -11.00 -24.59
N ASN A 51 9.28 -10.99 -25.57
CA ASN A 51 8.30 -12.06 -25.78
C ASN A 51 8.28 -12.44 -27.26
N GLN A 52 9.26 -13.24 -27.68
CA GLN A 52 9.28 -13.81 -29.01
C GLN A 52 8.70 -15.23 -28.99
N ALA A 53 9.53 -16.24 -28.74
CA ALA A 53 9.08 -17.64 -28.62
C ALA A 53 8.76 -18.01 -27.16
N LYS A 54 9.56 -17.51 -26.21
CA LYS A 54 9.38 -17.58 -24.77
C LYS A 54 9.51 -16.20 -24.15
N ILE A 55 9.03 -16.05 -22.93
CA ILE A 55 9.19 -14.80 -22.20
C ILE A 55 10.60 -14.75 -21.63
N SER A 56 11.40 -13.78 -22.07
CA SER A 56 12.74 -13.55 -21.58
C SER A 56 12.79 -12.27 -20.78
N LEU A 57 13.30 -12.34 -19.54
CA LEU A 57 13.52 -11.21 -18.67
C LEU A 57 14.98 -10.78 -18.73
N LYS A 58 15.21 -9.50 -19.00
CA LYS A 58 16.52 -8.88 -18.94
C LYS A 58 16.70 -8.15 -17.62
N PHE A 59 17.72 -8.53 -16.87
CA PHE A 59 18.11 -7.89 -15.62
C PHE A 59 19.34 -6.99 -15.80
N ARG A 60 19.52 -6.00 -14.89
CA ARG A 60 20.63 -5.05 -14.98
C ARG A 60 22.01 -5.71 -14.91
N ASN A 61 22.16 -6.66 -13.99
CA ASN A 61 23.45 -7.24 -13.61
C ASN A 61 23.52 -8.76 -13.85
N LYS A 62 22.66 -9.29 -14.72
CA LYS A 62 22.58 -10.71 -15.03
C LYS A 62 22.28 -10.92 -16.50
N GLU A 63 22.57 -12.10 -16.99
CA GLU A 63 22.09 -12.56 -18.28
C GLU A 63 20.56 -12.66 -18.30
N SER A 64 20.00 -12.65 -19.50
CA SER A 64 18.56 -12.81 -19.68
C SER A 64 18.17 -14.24 -19.37
N GLU A 65 17.06 -14.41 -18.66
CA GLU A 65 16.52 -15.71 -18.28
C GLU A 65 15.13 -15.91 -18.91
N GLU A 66 14.84 -17.13 -19.33
CA GLU A 66 13.55 -17.50 -19.93
C GLU A 66 12.60 -18.12 -18.92
N PHE A 67 11.32 -17.79 -19.06
CA PHE A 67 10.27 -18.25 -18.17
C PHE A 67 9.00 -18.60 -18.95
N ASP A 68 8.24 -19.58 -18.46
CA ASP A 68 6.95 -19.94 -19.01
C ASP A 68 5.85 -18.94 -18.56
N TYR A 69 5.96 -18.45 -17.32
CA TYR A 69 5.03 -17.50 -16.72
C TYR A 69 5.77 -16.42 -15.93
N ILE A 70 5.21 -15.23 -15.92
CA ILE A 70 5.66 -14.11 -15.08
C ILE A 70 4.49 -13.62 -14.22
N VAL A 71 4.72 -13.51 -12.92
CA VAL A 71 3.81 -12.87 -11.99
C VAL A 71 4.49 -11.63 -11.42
N ALA A 72 4.05 -10.45 -11.89
CA ALA A 72 4.59 -9.19 -11.42
C ALA A 72 3.84 -8.72 -10.17
N ALA A 73 4.56 -8.66 -9.06
CA ALA A 73 4.11 -8.15 -7.76
C ALA A 73 5.01 -6.98 -7.30
N ASP A 74 5.50 -6.19 -8.26
CA ASP A 74 6.54 -5.15 -8.11
C ASP A 74 5.98 -3.78 -7.69
N GLY A 75 4.75 -3.75 -7.17
CA GLY A 75 4.16 -2.61 -6.47
C GLY A 75 3.62 -1.50 -7.38
N VAL A 76 3.26 -0.36 -6.77
CA VAL A 76 2.61 0.76 -7.46
C VAL A 76 3.47 1.36 -8.58
N PHE A 77 4.79 1.35 -8.43
CA PHE A 77 5.75 1.79 -9.45
C PHE A 77 6.24 0.66 -10.35
N SER A 78 5.43 -0.38 -10.51
CA SER A 78 5.74 -1.59 -11.27
C SER A 78 6.53 -1.32 -12.55
N LYS A 79 7.75 -1.85 -12.60
CA LYS A 79 8.60 -1.78 -13.79
C LYS A 79 8.04 -2.64 -14.92
N THR A 80 7.50 -3.80 -14.57
CA THR A 80 6.80 -4.68 -15.50
C THR A 80 5.66 -3.95 -16.20
N LYS A 81 4.80 -3.26 -15.42
CA LYS A 81 3.69 -2.49 -15.95
C LYS A 81 4.15 -1.33 -16.86
N GLN A 82 5.24 -0.66 -16.49
CA GLN A 82 5.81 0.41 -17.31
C GLN A 82 6.38 -0.10 -18.64
N ILE A 83 7.01 -1.27 -18.64
CA ILE A 83 7.52 -1.92 -19.87
C ILE A 83 6.35 -2.26 -20.79
N LEU A 84 5.30 -2.90 -20.25
CA LEU A 84 4.14 -3.37 -21.02
C LEU A 84 3.25 -2.22 -21.55
N PHE A 85 3.04 -1.18 -20.75
CA PHE A 85 2.06 -0.12 -21.04
C PHE A 85 2.68 1.27 -21.19
N LYS A 86 4.00 1.38 -21.10
CA LYS A 86 4.77 2.63 -21.22
C LYS A 86 4.19 3.73 -20.31
N LYS A 87 3.98 4.94 -20.81
CA LYS A 87 3.46 6.08 -20.03
C LYS A 87 2.09 5.81 -19.38
N GLU A 88 1.28 4.95 -19.96
CA GLU A 88 0.00 4.58 -19.38
C GLU A 88 0.11 3.68 -18.15
N GLY A 89 1.23 2.95 -18.00
CA GLY A 89 1.56 2.14 -16.82
C GLY A 89 1.97 2.97 -15.60
N LEU A 90 2.26 4.25 -15.78
CA LEU A 90 2.68 5.11 -14.66
C LEU A 90 1.51 5.43 -13.72
N PRO A 91 1.74 5.38 -12.41
CA PRO A 91 0.75 5.78 -11.42
C PRO A 91 0.53 7.31 -11.46
N LYS A 92 -0.51 7.77 -10.78
CA LYS A 92 -0.76 9.20 -10.55
C LYS A 92 -0.61 9.54 -9.07
N TYR A 93 -0.13 10.73 -8.78
CA TYR A 93 -0.14 11.28 -7.43
C TYR A 93 -1.58 11.49 -6.96
N PHE A 94 -1.89 11.08 -5.73
CA PHE A 94 -3.24 11.14 -5.14
C PHE A 94 -3.51 12.45 -4.37
N ASN A 95 -2.70 13.46 -4.55
CA ASN A 95 -2.77 14.72 -3.80
C ASN A 95 -2.79 14.51 -2.27
N SER A 96 -2.05 13.52 -1.81
CA SER A 96 -1.97 13.19 -0.39
C SER A 96 -0.61 12.60 -0.03
N ILE A 97 -0.19 12.88 1.19
CA ILE A 97 1.06 12.39 1.78
C ILE A 97 0.71 11.50 2.96
N ALA A 98 1.41 10.39 3.11
CA ALA A 98 1.38 9.54 4.29
C ALA A 98 2.57 9.85 5.19
N LEU A 99 2.33 10.15 6.46
CA LEU A 99 3.32 10.10 7.53
C LEU A 99 3.16 8.78 8.27
N ARG A 100 4.27 8.09 8.52
CA ARG A 100 4.30 6.84 9.29
C ARG A 100 5.38 6.93 10.35
N GLY A 101 5.05 6.48 11.55
CA GLY A 101 5.98 6.48 12.66
C GLY A 101 5.51 5.56 13.77
N LYS A 102 6.19 5.65 14.90
CA LYS A 102 5.78 5.05 16.17
C LYS A 102 5.32 6.16 17.10
N ILE A 103 4.41 5.85 18.01
CA ILE A 103 3.99 6.82 19.03
C ILE A 103 4.36 6.29 20.41
N ARG A 104 4.91 7.18 21.23
CA ARG A 104 5.23 6.91 22.65
C ARG A 104 4.04 7.25 23.55
N ASP A 105 4.05 6.72 24.74
CA ASP A 105 3.14 7.07 25.84
C ASP A 105 1.67 7.09 25.40
N PHE A 106 1.29 6.06 24.66
CA PHE A 106 -0.09 5.86 24.23
C PHE A 106 -0.66 4.64 24.94
N GLU A 107 -1.67 4.87 25.76
CA GLU A 107 -2.32 3.83 26.56
C GLU A 107 -3.71 3.51 25.99
N ASN A 108 -3.76 2.75 24.91
CA ASN A 108 -5.02 2.24 24.38
C ASN A 108 -4.78 0.91 23.67
N SER A 109 -5.53 -0.11 24.03
CA SER A 109 -5.49 -1.42 23.37
C SER A 109 -6.20 -1.43 22.02
N ASP A 110 -6.98 -0.39 21.72
CA ASP A 110 -7.85 -0.31 20.55
C ASP A 110 -7.22 0.46 19.40
N ILE A 111 -7.85 0.36 18.24
CA ILE A 111 -7.53 1.20 17.10
C ILE A 111 -8.24 2.53 17.28
N SER A 112 -7.47 3.61 17.34
CA SER A 112 -7.99 4.96 17.44
C SER A 112 -7.86 5.69 16.11
N LEU A 113 -8.99 6.13 15.56
CA LEU A 113 -9.05 6.91 14.34
C LEU A 113 -9.39 8.37 14.67
N TYR A 114 -8.54 9.28 14.26
CA TYR A 114 -8.68 10.71 14.44
C TYR A 114 -8.96 11.39 13.11
N LEU A 115 -10.03 12.15 13.03
CA LEU A 115 -10.49 12.82 11.82
C LEU A 115 -10.32 14.33 11.95
N GLY A 116 -9.94 14.98 10.86
CA GLY A 116 -9.77 16.41 10.83
C GLY A 116 -9.82 17.01 9.43
N PRO A 117 -9.96 18.32 9.30
CA PRO A 117 -10.02 18.97 8.00
C PRO A 117 -8.70 18.76 7.22
N ASN A 118 -8.81 18.05 6.09
CA ASN A 118 -7.70 17.69 5.20
C ASN A 118 -6.70 16.67 5.74
N PHE A 119 -6.97 16.00 6.86
CA PHE A 119 -6.16 14.90 7.35
C PHE A 119 -6.99 13.90 8.14
N HIS A 120 -6.46 12.70 8.28
CA HIS A 120 -6.80 11.78 9.35
C HIS A 120 -5.54 11.07 9.82
N PHE A 121 -5.56 10.58 11.05
CA PHE A 121 -4.51 9.68 11.51
C PHE A 121 -5.08 8.53 12.34
N VAL A 122 -4.36 7.43 12.33
CA VAL A 122 -4.72 6.20 13.02
C VAL A 122 -3.59 5.79 13.94
N ILE A 123 -3.92 5.48 15.17
CA ILE A 123 -3.00 4.89 16.13
C ILE A 123 -3.55 3.50 16.47
N TYR A 124 -2.69 2.50 16.41
CA TYR A 124 -3.05 1.14 16.77
C TYR A 124 -1.89 0.37 17.38
N PRO A 125 -2.17 -0.54 18.32
CA PRO A 125 -1.14 -1.35 18.95
C PRO A 125 -0.56 -2.36 17.97
N ILE A 126 0.74 -2.61 18.13
CA ILE A 126 1.48 -3.69 17.48
C ILE A 126 2.31 -4.41 18.54
N ASN A 127 2.87 -5.57 18.20
CA ASN A 127 3.75 -6.30 19.10
C ASN A 127 3.14 -6.56 20.50
N GLN A 128 1.89 -7.07 20.52
CA GLN A 128 1.16 -7.38 21.78
C GLN A 128 0.99 -6.16 22.69
N ASN A 129 0.60 -5.03 22.14
CA ASN A 129 0.39 -3.75 22.84
C ASN A 129 1.65 -3.12 23.48
N LYS A 130 2.85 -3.57 23.10
CA LYS A 130 4.11 -3.00 23.57
C LYS A 130 4.58 -1.80 22.75
N GLU A 131 4.09 -1.69 21.53
CA GLU A 131 4.42 -0.62 20.60
C GLU A 131 3.16 -0.14 19.90
N PHE A 132 3.10 1.14 19.58
CA PHE A 132 1.99 1.72 18.83
C PHE A 132 2.48 2.28 17.52
N ASN A 133 1.74 1.97 16.47
CA ASN A 133 2.00 2.48 15.14
C ASN A 133 1.16 3.72 14.90
N PHE A 134 1.77 4.73 14.29
CA PHE A 134 1.14 5.96 13.86
C PHE A 134 1.15 6.03 12.33
N ILE A 135 -0.02 6.30 11.74
CA ILE A 135 -0.14 6.58 10.30
C ILE A 135 -1.07 7.78 10.14
N SER A 136 -0.61 8.81 9.46
CA SER A 136 -1.46 9.92 9.05
C SER A 136 -1.50 10.06 7.54
N ILE A 137 -2.66 10.42 7.01
CA ILE A 137 -2.86 10.81 5.61
C ILE A 137 -3.28 12.26 5.58
N ILE A 138 -2.51 13.08 4.87
CA ILE A 138 -2.69 14.51 4.78
C ILE A 138 -2.94 14.89 3.32
N ARG A 139 -3.99 15.63 3.03
CA ARG A 139 -4.19 16.22 1.70
C ARG A 139 -3.14 17.30 1.45
N LYS A 140 -2.35 17.11 0.44
CA LYS A 140 -1.28 18.04 0.02
C LYS A 140 -1.16 17.99 -1.49
N LYS A 141 -1.34 19.11 -2.16
CA LYS A 141 -0.97 19.25 -3.56
C LYS A 141 0.53 19.46 -3.63
N LEU A 142 1.18 18.77 -4.53
CA LEU A 142 2.61 18.94 -4.85
C LEU A 142 2.73 19.35 -6.31
N ILE A 143 3.69 20.21 -6.61
CA ILE A 143 4.11 20.53 -7.98
C ILE A 143 5.05 19.42 -8.50
N GLU A 144 5.31 19.41 -9.82
CA GLU A 144 6.13 18.36 -10.43
C GLU A 144 7.56 18.30 -9.86
N GLU A 145 8.14 19.46 -9.56
CA GLU A 145 9.46 19.55 -8.94
C GLU A 145 9.49 18.90 -7.56
N GLU A 146 8.49 19.19 -6.72
CA GLU A 146 8.36 18.58 -5.39
C GLU A 146 8.15 17.07 -5.48
N MET A 147 7.33 16.59 -6.45
CA MET A 147 7.09 15.17 -6.64
C MET A 147 8.35 14.40 -7.10
N SER A 148 9.21 15.06 -7.86
CA SER A 148 10.47 14.47 -8.35
C SER A 148 11.61 14.52 -7.33
N ASN A 149 11.52 15.43 -6.36
CA ASN A 149 12.52 15.63 -5.31
C ASN A 149 12.33 14.60 -4.17
N ARG A 150 13.09 13.51 -4.21
CA ARG A 150 13.02 12.48 -3.17
C ARG A 150 13.53 12.96 -1.81
N ASP A 151 14.44 13.93 -1.79
CA ASP A 151 15.04 14.46 -0.57
C ASP A 151 14.04 15.28 0.24
N LEU A 152 13.05 15.90 -0.43
CA LEU A 152 11.96 16.62 0.22
C LEU A 152 11.23 15.74 1.25
N PHE A 153 11.00 14.46 0.96
CA PHE A 153 10.29 13.55 1.84
C PHE A 153 11.14 13.01 2.99
N ASN A 154 12.44 13.34 3.01
CA ASN A 154 13.36 13.09 4.12
C ASN A 154 13.75 14.39 4.85
N ASP A 155 13.29 15.54 4.39
CA ASP A 155 13.57 16.83 5.00
C ASP A 155 12.78 17.00 6.31
N ASN A 156 13.50 17.23 7.39
CA ASN A 156 12.90 17.36 8.72
C ASN A 156 11.94 18.55 8.80
N THR A 157 12.29 19.68 8.19
CA THR A 157 11.45 20.89 8.21
C THR A 157 10.13 20.66 7.48
N PHE A 158 10.18 19.96 6.36
CA PHE A 158 8.97 19.58 5.63
C PHE A 158 8.06 18.64 6.44
N ILE A 159 8.65 17.65 7.11
CA ILE A 159 7.93 16.68 7.96
C ILE A 159 7.34 17.39 9.18
N GLU A 160 8.10 18.23 9.86
CA GLU A 160 7.65 19.02 11.01
C GLU A 160 6.48 19.95 10.64
N ASN A 161 6.55 20.60 9.50
CA ASN A 161 5.43 21.43 9.01
C ASN A 161 4.15 20.63 8.80
N LEU A 162 4.26 19.38 8.32
CA LEU A 162 3.11 18.49 8.17
C LEU A 162 2.55 18.04 9.52
N LEU A 163 3.41 17.72 10.49
CA LEU A 163 3.00 17.36 11.86
C LEU A 163 2.32 18.53 12.56
N ASN A 164 2.91 19.73 12.47
CA ASN A 164 2.35 20.94 13.03
C ASN A 164 0.98 21.29 12.45
N GLN A 165 0.76 21.01 11.18
CA GLN A 165 -0.56 21.15 10.55
C GLN A 165 -1.61 20.23 11.19
N ILE A 166 -1.22 19.02 11.61
CA ILE A 166 -2.11 18.08 12.31
C ILE A 166 -2.29 18.51 13.76
N SER A 167 -1.20 18.76 14.48
CA SER A 167 -1.16 19.11 15.90
C SER A 167 -2.01 20.34 16.19
N SER A 168 -1.86 21.41 15.41
CA SER A 168 -2.63 22.66 15.58
C SER A 168 -4.12 22.50 15.43
N LYS A 169 -4.58 21.54 14.60
CA LYS A 169 -6.00 21.29 14.33
C LYS A 169 -6.59 20.18 15.21
N SER A 170 -5.79 19.21 15.60
CA SER A 170 -6.24 18.07 16.41
C SER A 170 -6.16 18.31 17.92
N LYS A 171 -5.43 19.33 18.36
CA LYS A 171 -5.04 19.55 19.77
C LYS A 171 -4.29 18.33 20.37
N PHE A 172 -3.64 17.57 19.54
CA PHE A 172 -2.84 16.42 19.92
C PHE A 172 -1.38 16.74 19.64
N ASN A 173 -0.55 16.76 20.68
CA ASN A 173 0.87 17.10 20.55
C ASN A 173 1.64 15.93 19.92
N LEU A 174 1.64 15.85 18.60
CA LEU A 174 2.29 14.77 17.85
C LEU A 174 3.80 14.94 17.81
N ASP A 175 4.29 16.17 17.80
CA ASP A 175 5.71 16.47 17.58
C ASP A 175 6.62 15.87 18.67
N GLU A 176 6.09 15.82 19.91
CA GLU A 176 6.82 15.26 21.05
C GLU A 176 6.63 13.74 21.20
N LYS A 177 5.61 13.17 20.56
CA LYS A 177 5.19 11.79 20.80
C LYS A 177 5.51 10.83 19.65
N VAL A 178 5.66 11.34 18.43
CA VAL A 178 5.88 10.48 17.25
C VAL A 178 7.37 10.40 16.92
N GLU A 179 7.82 9.19 16.73
CA GLU A 179 9.22 8.85 16.43
C GLU A 179 9.36 8.07 15.14
N GLU A 180 10.60 7.98 14.67
CA GLU A 180 10.96 7.24 13.45
C GLU A 180 10.07 7.61 12.25
N ILE A 181 9.77 8.90 12.12
CA ILE A 181 8.81 9.37 11.11
C ILE A 181 9.39 9.18 9.72
N LYS A 182 8.56 8.66 8.84
CA LYS A 182 8.82 8.55 7.40
C LYS A 182 7.67 9.17 6.63
N CYS A 183 8.03 9.94 5.61
CA CYS A 183 7.09 10.65 4.77
C CYS A 183 7.05 10.03 3.37
N PHE A 184 5.84 9.81 2.83
CA PHE A 184 5.66 9.19 1.53
C PHE A 184 4.54 9.87 0.74
N PRO A 185 4.79 10.32 -0.48
CA PRO A 185 3.71 10.72 -1.38
C PRO A 185 2.87 9.49 -1.79
N ILE A 186 1.56 9.64 -1.81
CA ILE A 186 0.64 8.55 -2.15
C ILE A 186 0.41 8.55 -3.65
N PHE A 187 0.67 7.40 -4.27
CA PHE A 187 0.40 7.16 -5.69
C PHE A 187 -0.63 6.06 -5.85
N VAL A 188 -1.50 6.21 -6.87
CA VAL A 188 -2.56 5.25 -7.19
C VAL A 188 -2.58 4.97 -8.69
N SER A 189 -3.21 3.87 -9.07
CA SER A 189 -3.38 3.53 -10.48
C SER A 189 -4.37 4.47 -11.16
N LYS A 190 -4.14 4.78 -12.45
CA LYS A 190 -5.06 5.60 -13.27
C LYS A 190 -6.24 4.78 -13.78
N LYS A 191 -5.95 3.57 -14.24
CA LYS A 191 -6.93 2.63 -14.85
C LYS A 191 -6.49 1.19 -14.66
N PHE A 192 -7.42 0.27 -14.84
CA PHE A 192 -7.10 -1.15 -14.96
C PHE A 192 -6.39 -1.41 -16.28
N GLN A 193 -5.35 -2.21 -16.25
CA GLN A 193 -4.58 -2.62 -17.41
C GLN A 193 -4.32 -4.12 -17.32
N ILE A 194 -4.72 -4.84 -18.35
CA ILE A 194 -4.56 -6.29 -18.47
C ILE A 194 -3.49 -6.52 -19.54
N PRO A 195 -2.43 -7.27 -19.24
CA PRO A 195 -1.45 -7.65 -20.26
C PRO A 195 -2.11 -8.43 -21.40
N THR A 196 -1.74 -8.12 -22.63
CA THR A 196 -2.16 -8.88 -23.81
C THR A 196 -1.46 -10.24 -23.90
N LEU A 197 -0.31 -10.36 -23.28
CA LEU A 197 0.49 -11.58 -23.20
C LEU A 197 -0.12 -12.50 -22.13
N LYS A 198 -0.60 -13.66 -22.54
CA LYS A 198 -1.36 -14.60 -21.69
C LYS A 198 -0.56 -15.14 -20.49
N ASN A 199 0.76 -15.15 -20.60
CA ASN A 199 1.65 -15.71 -19.61
C ASN A 199 2.26 -14.65 -18.67
N ILE A 200 1.81 -13.38 -18.76
CA ILE A 200 2.25 -12.32 -17.85
C ILE A 200 1.07 -11.85 -17.02
N PHE A 201 1.22 -11.95 -15.71
CA PHE A 201 0.19 -11.56 -14.75
C PHE A 201 0.68 -10.40 -13.89
N LEU A 202 -0.21 -9.43 -13.64
CA LEU A 202 -0.01 -8.36 -12.67
C LEU A 202 -0.86 -8.68 -11.45
N THR A 203 -0.30 -8.54 -10.24
CA THR A 203 -1.01 -8.79 -8.98
C THR A 203 -0.75 -7.70 -7.94
N GLY A 204 -1.61 -7.59 -6.93
CA GLY A 204 -1.50 -6.58 -5.90
C GLY A 204 -1.47 -5.14 -6.46
N ASP A 205 -0.61 -4.29 -5.89
CA ASP A 205 -0.47 -2.90 -6.31
C ASP A 205 0.11 -2.74 -7.73
N ALA A 206 0.83 -3.75 -8.25
CA ALA A 206 1.27 -3.77 -9.63
C ALA A 206 0.10 -3.87 -10.60
N PHE A 207 -0.94 -4.60 -10.24
CA PHE A 207 -2.19 -4.62 -11.02
C PHE A 207 -2.98 -3.32 -10.82
N TYR A 208 -3.36 -3.02 -9.59
CA TYR A 208 -4.12 -1.81 -9.28
C TYR A 208 -3.89 -1.35 -7.83
N SER A 209 -3.28 -0.19 -7.68
CA SER A 209 -3.10 0.50 -6.41
C SER A 209 -4.24 1.50 -6.20
N PHE A 210 -4.84 1.48 -5.01
CA PHE A 210 -5.93 2.36 -4.57
C PHE A 210 -5.53 3.13 -3.30
N PRO A 211 -6.29 4.19 -2.90
CA PRO A 211 -5.97 4.97 -1.71
C PRO A 211 -5.93 4.11 -0.44
N PRO A 212 -5.06 4.42 0.55
CA PRO A 212 -4.87 3.58 1.73
C PRO A 212 -5.97 3.72 2.80
N SER A 213 -6.95 4.61 2.62
CA SER A 213 -7.94 4.98 3.64
C SER A 213 -8.95 3.87 4.02
N PHE A 214 -8.78 2.67 3.47
CA PHE A 214 -9.56 1.49 3.82
C PHE A 214 -8.70 0.34 4.39
N ALA A 215 -7.38 0.56 4.55
CA ALA A 215 -6.41 -0.39 5.11
C ALA A 215 -6.41 -1.80 4.45
N GLN A 216 -6.78 -1.92 3.18
CA GLN A 216 -6.99 -3.20 2.47
C GLN A 216 -5.81 -3.65 1.60
N GLY A 217 -4.74 -2.85 1.46
CA GLY A 217 -3.67 -3.13 0.49
C GLY A 217 -3.04 -4.51 0.65
N ALA A 218 -2.61 -4.86 1.87
CA ALA A 218 -1.95 -6.14 2.14
C ALA A 218 -2.90 -7.33 1.96
N SER A 219 -4.11 -7.26 2.54
CA SER A 219 -5.10 -8.35 2.43
C SER A 219 -5.55 -8.57 0.98
N GLN A 220 -5.72 -7.50 0.21
CA GLN A 220 -6.05 -7.61 -1.21
C GLN A 220 -4.91 -8.18 -2.05
N SER A 221 -3.65 -7.94 -1.69
CA SER A 221 -2.51 -8.56 -2.35
C SER A 221 -2.43 -10.07 -2.08
N ILE A 222 -2.71 -10.49 -0.83
CA ILE A 222 -2.75 -11.92 -0.45
C ILE A 222 -3.92 -12.62 -1.15
N GLU A 223 -5.11 -12.02 -1.12
CA GLU A 223 -6.29 -12.54 -1.81
C GLU A 223 -6.05 -12.66 -3.33
N ALA A 224 -5.39 -11.66 -3.94
CA ALA A 224 -5.06 -11.69 -5.35
C ALA A 224 -4.08 -12.80 -5.72
N ALA A 225 -3.10 -13.07 -4.87
CA ALA A 225 -2.16 -14.18 -5.07
C ALA A 225 -2.88 -15.53 -5.03
N ASN A 226 -3.80 -15.73 -4.08
CA ASN A 226 -4.61 -16.93 -4.00
C ASN A 226 -5.57 -17.08 -5.20
N ASP A 227 -6.22 -15.99 -5.63
CA ASP A 227 -7.08 -15.99 -6.82
C ASP A 227 -6.32 -16.39 -8.07
N LEU A 228 -5.09 -15.86 -8.25
CA LEU A 228 -4.25 -16.19 -9.38
C LEU A 228 -3.78 -17.65 -9.34
N PHE A 229 -3.36 -18.13 -8.17
CA PHE A 229 -2.96 -19.51 -7.99
C PHE A 229 -4.10 -20.48 -8.40
N ASN A 230 -5.31 -20.26 -7.89
CA ASN A 230 -6.45 -21.09 -8.23
C ASN A 230 -6.83 -21.00 -9.73
N ASP A 231 -6.65 -19.85 -10.35
CA ASP A 231 -6.92 -19.66 -11.78
C ASP A 231 -5.95 -20.46 -12.64
N LEU A 232 -4.67 -20.46 -12.27
CA LEU A 232 -3.63 -21.23 -12.94
C LEU A 232 -3.79 -22.74 -12.75
N GLU A 233 -4.05 -23.20 -11.52
CA GLU A 233 -4.25 -24.61 -11.20
C GLU A 233 -5.46 -25.20 -11.96
N ASN A 234 -6.53 -24.45 -12.10
CA ASN A 234 -7.74 -24.89 -12.77
C ASN A 234 -7.77 -24.57 -14.27
N ASN A 235 -6.69 -24.04 -14.85
CA ASN A 235 -6.61 -23.58 -16.23
C ASN A 235 -7.79 -22.65 -16.62
N SER A 236 -8.23 -21.81 -15.68
CA SER A 236 -9.30 -20.85 -15.91
C SER A 236 -8.73 -19.50 -16.38
N SER A 237 -9.58 -18.60 -16.85
CA SER A 237 -9.18 -17.28 -17.33
C SER A 237 -9.98 -16.16 -16.65
N ASN A 238 -10.41 -16.40 -15.42
CA ASN A 238 -11.30 -15.53 -14.67
C ASN A 238 -10.60 -14.53 -13.74
N TYR A 239 -9.29 -14.70 -13.51
CA TYR A 239 -8.52 -13.91 -12.56
C TYR A 239 -8.78 -12.40 -12.68
N TYR A 240 -8.50 -11.81 -13.82
CA TYR A 240 -8.66 -10.37 -13.99
C TYR A 240 -10.11 -9.90 -13.86
N LYS A 241 -11.08 -10.67 -14.37
CA LYS A 241 -12.50 -10.36 -14.22
C LYS A 241 -12.90 -10.28 -12.74
N LYS A 242 -12.50 -11.28 -11.95
CA LYS A 242 -12.75 -11.35 -10.51
C LYS A 242 -12.06 -10.20 -9.78
N ARG A 243 -10.76 -9.96 -10.08
CA ARG A 243 -9.97 -8.91 -9.42
C ARG A 243 -10.47 -7.50 -9.75
N ILE A 244 -10.88 -7.22 -10.97
CA ILE A 244 -11.45 -5.92 -11.35
C ILE A 244 -12.72 -5.63 -10.53
N LEU A 245 -13.64 -6.58 -10.43
CA LEU A 245 -14.88 -6.40 -9.66
C LEU A 245 -14.58 -6.11 -8.19
N LYS A 246 -13.74 -6.93 -7.57
CA LYS A 246 -13.35 -6.78 -6.17
C LYS A 246 -12.63 -5.45 -5.93
N THR A 247 -11.63 -5.14 -6.75
CA THR A 247 -10.80 -3.93 -6.59
C THR A 247 -11.62 -2.66 -6.81
N LYS A 248 -12.57 -2.63 -7.75
CA LYS A 248 -13.49 -1.49 -7.91
C LYS A 248 -14.29 -1.21 -6.64
N GLN A 249 -14.80 -2.25 -5.97
CA GLN A 249 -15.52 -2.09 -4.70
C GLN A 249 -14.63 -1.51 -3.61
N ILE A 250 -13.39 -2.01 -3.49
CA ILE A 250 -12.42 -1.52 -2.50
C ILE A 250 -11.99 -0.08 -2.80
N ASP A 251 -11.68 0.23 -4.05
CA ASP A 251 -11.28 1.57 -4.48
C ASP A 251 -12.38 2.60 -4.21
N SER A 252 -13.63 2.28 -4.55
CA SER A 252 -14.78 3.15 -4.26
C SER A 252 -14.94 3.42 -2.76
N ARG A 253 -14.85 2.38 -1.92
CA ARG A 253 -14.93 2.52 -0.45
C ARG A 253 -13.75 3.29 0.11
N SER A 254 -12.54 3.05 -0.40
CA SER A 254 -11.34 3.74 0.03
C SER A 254 -11.38 5.23 -0.32
N THR A 255 -11.87 5.55 -1.52
CA THR A 255 -12.06 6.93 -1.97
C THR A 255 -13.14 7.65 -1.15
N LEU A 256 -14.25 6.97 -0.86
CA LEU A 256 -15.32 7.50 -0.01
C LEU A 256 -14.81 7.79 1.41
N ASN A 257 -14.09 6.83 2.01
CA ASN A 257 -13.49 7.02 3.34
C ASN A 257 -12.49 8.17 3.34
N HIS A 258 -11.64 8.28 2.31
CA HIS A 258 -10.71 9.39 2.20
C HIS A 258 -11.42 10.74 2.15
N PHE A 259 -12.54 10.82 1.44
CA PHE A 259 -13.36 12.02 1.40
C PHE A 259 -14.02 12.30 2.76
N ALA A 260 -14.71 11.31 3.33
CA ALA A 260 -15.44 11.43 4.59
C ALA A 260 -14.54 11.78 5.79
N PHE A 261 -13.36 11.16 5.86
CA PHE A 261 -12.40 11.38 6.95
C PHE A 261 -11.77 12.78 6.95
N HIS A 262 -11.89 13.51 5.86
CA HIS A 262 -11.29 14.83 5.68
C HIS A 262 -12.34 15.96 5.66
N LEU A 263 -13.60 15.67 6.01
CA LEU A 263 -14.63 16.68 6.14
C LEU A 263 -14.40 17.53 7.38
N SER A 264 -14.71 18.82 7.29
CA SER A 264 -14.81 19.70 8.44
C SER A 264 -16.13 19.39 9.15
N ILE A 265 -16.09 19.09 10.43
CA ILE A 265 -17.28 19.05 11.27
C ILE A 265 -17.51 20.51 11.72
N HIS A 266 -18.55 21.14 11.20
CA HIS A 266 -19.02 22.46 11.64
C HIS A 266 -19.97 22.32 12.80
#